data_07df826e51e6d65fae2fef285377cfa8
#
_entry.id   07df826e51e6d65fae2fef285377cfa8
#
_cell.length_a   1.000
_cell.length_b   1.000
_cell.length_c   1.000
_cell.angle_alpha   90.00
_cell.angle_beta   90.00
_cell.angle_gamma   90.00
#
_symmetry.space_group_name_H-M   'P 1'
#
loop_
_entity.id
_entity.type
_entity.pdbx_description
1 polymer ?
#
loop_
_entity_poly.entity_id
_entity_poly.type
_entity_poly.pdbx_seq_one_letter_code
_entity_poly.pdbx_strand_id
1 'polypeptide(L)'
;MKVDEFKNIMYDPDAETGIATVTINRPEIKNALAIPVLVELYWAVDAIENDATVKAMILTGGKRPDMKDPAGEAFSSGGYFNLADLEALDEKTKSDIDLTDIAQKRLCLKLWQLDKPVIAAINGLAIGGGFTIPLACADLIYISEHAWVKLPFLNLGLIPELASSYLLPRLVRFQRAKELFFIGEKRPARKLYDMGLVNQVLPHDELLPYAKQMALQLIPPLGAGLAARLAKQAMHKPLIEAVTRALDIENEGLNQTIASADFWEALAARKEKREPVFKGK
;
A
#
# COMPACT_ATOMS: atom_id res chain seq x y z
N MET A 1 13.85 -11.27 -9.97
CA MET A 1 13.32 -10.42 -11.06
C MET A 1 14.18 -9.17 -11.15
N LYS A 2 14.48 -8.68 -12.34
CA LYS A 2 15.21 -7.43 -12.52
C LYS A 2 14.24 -6.27 -12.72
N VAL A 3 14.67 -5.05 -12.41
CA VAL A 3 13.81 -3.85 -12.49
C VAL A 3 13.39 -3.50 -13.94
N ASP A 4 14.17 -3.87 -14.92
CA ASP A 4 13.87 -3.71 -16.36
C ASP A 4 12.82 -4.71 -16.89
N GLU A 5 12.46 -5.72 -16.09
CA GLU A 5 11.43 -6.72 -16.39
C GLU A 5 10.05 -6.33 -15.85
N PHE A 6 9.93 -5.26 -15.06
CA PHE A 6 8.66 -4.83 -14.47
C PHE A 6 7.64 -4.41 -15.53
N LYS A 7 6.40 -4.85 -15.35
CA LYS A 7 5.28 -4.60 -16.28
C LYS A 7 4.09 -3.93 -15.60
N ASN A 8 4.00 -4.07 -14.29
CA ASN A 8 2.84 -3.65 -13.50
C ASN A 8 3.14 -2.43 -12.62
N ILE A 9 4.43 -2.12 -12.45
CA ILE A 9 4.89 -0.91 -11.78
C ILE A 9 5.91 -0.20 -12.67
N MET A 10 6.07 1.10 -12.44
CA MET A 10 7.22 1.85 -12.98
C MET A 10 8.19 2.08 -11.83
N TYR A 11 9.47 1.81 -12.08
CA TYR A 11 10.58 2.08 -11.17
C TYR A 11 11.48 3.13 -11.82
N ASP A 12 11.50 4.30 -11.24
CA ASP A 12 12.22 5.48 -11.75
C ASP A 12 13.21 6.00 -10.70
N PRO A 13 14.45 5.48 -10.69
CA PRO A 13 15.51 5.97 -9.83
C PRO A 13 16.15 7.22 -10.46
N ASP A 14 16.12 8.32 -9.73
CA ASP A 14 16.77 9.56 -10.11
C ASP A 14 18.13 9.66 -9.38
N ALA A 15 19.21 9.42 -10.12
CA ALA A 15 20.57 9.43 -9.59
C ALA A 15 21.04 10.83 -9.13
N GLU A 16 20.46 11.91 -9.68
CA GLU A 16 20.83 13.28 -9.29
C GLU A 16 20.26 13.64 -7.91
N THR A 17 19.02 13.25 -7.67
CA THR A 17 18.34 13.51 -6.38
C THR A 17 18.53 12.40 -5.36
N GLY A 18 18.82 11.19 -5.79
CA GLY A 18 18.83 10.00 -4.94
C GLY A 18 17.44 9.51 -4.55
N ILE A 19 16.39 9.90 -5.27
CA ILE A 19 15.01 9.49 -5.02
C ILE A 19 14.59 8.44 -6.04
N ALA A 20 14.11 7.29 -5.60
CA ALA A 20 13.41 6.35 -6.48
C ALA A 20 11.89 6.55 -6.37
N THR A 21 11.23 6.82 -7.50
CA THR A 21 9.78 6.85 -7.57
C THR A 21 9.27 5.50 -8.05
N VAL A 22 8.46 4.84 -7.21
CA VAL A 22 7.76 3.59 -7.52
C VAL A 22 6.29 3.92 -7.77
N THR A 23 5.83 3.65 -8.99
CA THR A 23 4.46 3.94 -9.40
C THR A 23 3.72 2.65 -9.68
N ILE A 24 2.63 2.37 -8.96
CA ILE A 24 1.73 1.26 -9.31
C ILE A 24 1.06 1.62 -10.64
N ASN A 25 1.32 0.86 -11.71
CA ASN A 25 0.98 1.26 -13.08
C ASN A 25 0.06 0.27 -13.80
N ARG A 26 -1.10 0.04 -13.22
CA ARG A 26 -2.23 -0.71 -13.78
C ARG A 26 -3.50 0.16 -13.80
N PRO A 27 -3.45 1.37 -14.43
CA PRO A 27 -4.55 2.34 -14.33
C PRO A 27 -5.86 1.86 -14.98
N GLU A 28 -5.80 0.90 -15.91
CA GLU A 28 -6.97 0.24 -16.54
C GLU A 28 -7.84 -0.52 -15.53
N ILE A 29 -7.24 -1.04 -14.46
CA ILE A 29 -7.92 -1.70 -13.34
C ILE A 29 -7.80 -0.89 -12.04
N LYS A 30 -7.62 0.43 -12.15
CA LYS A 30 -7.47 1.35 -11.01
C LYS A 30 -6.33 0.97 -10.06
N ASN A 31 -5.20 0.58 -10.64
CA ASN A 31 -3.99 0.20 -9.91
C ASN A 31 -4.26 -0.90 -8.85
N ALA A 32 -5.09 -1.88 -9.19
CA ALA A 32 -5.40 -2.99 -8.30
C ALA A 32 -4.15 -3.81 -7.97
N LEU A 33 -4.07 -4.29 -6.74
CA LEU A 33 -2.96 -5.07 -6.20
C LEU A 33 -3.12 -6.56 -6.57
N ALA A 34 -2.89 -6.86 -7.84
CA ALA A 34 -2.74 -8.23 -8.31
C ALA A 34 -1.41 -8.82 -7.81
N ILE A 35 -1.29 -10.15 -7.73
CA ILE A 35 -0.05 -10.81 -7.29
C ILE A 35 1.19 -10.32 -8.05
N PRO A 36 1.18 -10.16 -9.39
CA PRO A 36 2.34 -9.61 -10.10
C PRO A 36 2.76 -8.21 -9.63
N VAL A 37 1.80 -7.34 -9.29
CA VAL A 37 2.09 -6.00 -8.72
C VAL A 37 2.84 -6.14 -7.39
N LEU A 38 2.38 -7.03 -6.52
CA LEU A 38 2.99 -7.25 -5.20
C LEU A 38 4.40 -7.86 -5.32
N VAL A 39 4.59 -8.76 -6.27
CA VAL A 39 5.90 -9.34 -6.60
C VAL A 39 6.85 -8.26 -7.10
N GLU A 40 6.42 -7.43 -8.04
CA GLU A 40 7.26 -6.35 -8.58
C GLU A 40 7.56 -5.29 -7.52
N LEU A 41 6.59 -4.94 -6.64
CA LEU A 41 6.83 -4.06 -5.49
C LEU A 41 7.89 -4.64 -4.54
N TYR A 42 7.84 -5.95 -4.24
CA TYR A 42 8.85 -6.62 -3.44
C TYR A 42 10.26 -6.47 -4.03
N TRP A 43 10.40 -6.72 -5.35
CA TRP A 43 11.68 -6.61 -6.03
C TRP A 43 12.14 -5.15 -6.23
N ALA A 44 11.21 -4.20 -6.36
CA ALA A 44 11.55 -2.78 -6.38
C ALA A 44 12.11 -2.32 -5.02
N VAL A 45 11.52 -2.76 -3.92
CA VAL A 45 12.05 -2.50 -2.56
C VAL A 45 13.41 -3.16 -2.38
N ASP A 46 13.59 -4.38 -2.89
CA ASP A 46 14.88 -5.07 -2.87
C ASP A 46 15.96 -4.30 -3.63
N ALA A 47 15.63 -3.82 -4.83
CA ALA A 47 16.53 -2.99 -5.63
C ALA A 47 16.89 -1.67 -4.90
N ILE A 48 15.89 -1.00 -4.30
CA ILE A 48 16.11 0.22 -3.52
C ILE A 48 17.03 -0.05 -2.32
N GLU A 49 16.80 -1.14 -1.58
CA GLU A 49 17.61 -1.50 -0.42
C GLU A 49 19.09 -1.67 -0.79
N ASN A 50 19.37 -2.35 -1.92
CA ASN A 50 20.70 -2.71 -2.36
C ASN A 50 21.40 -1.63 -3.21
N ASP A 51 20.70 -0.61 -3.69
CA ASP A 51 21.27 0.48 -4.47
C ASP A 51 21.75 1.63 -3.57
N ALA A 52 23.07 1.79 -3.43
CA ALA A 52 23.65 2.85 -2.63
C ALA A 52 23.40 4.27 -3.18
N THR A 53 23.01 4.43 -4.43
CA THR A 53 22.67 5.74 -5.03
C THR A 53 21.29 6.20 -4.63
N VAL A 54 20.34 5.28 -4.42
CA VAL A 54 19.00 5.58 -3.94
C VAL A 54 19.03 5.85 -2.44
N LYS A 55 18.50 6.98 -2.01
CA LYS A 55 18.47 7.44 -0.60
C LYS A 55 17.06 7.53 -0.02
N ALA A 56 16.03 7.67 -0.86
CA ALA A 56 14.64 7.71 -0.45
C ALA A 56 13.75 7.08 -1.52
N MET A 57 12.55 6.64 -1.11
CA MET A 57 11.51 6.09 -1.97
C MET A 57 10.27 6.96 -1.94
N ILE A 58 9.64 7.19 -3.11
CA ILE A 58 8.28 7.72 -3.21
C ILE A 58 7.40 6.63 -3.82
N LEU A 59 6.26 6.34 -3.19
CA LEU A 59 5.25 5.40 -3.69
C LEU A 59 4.01 6.18 -4.13
N THR A 60 3.56 5.97 -5.38
CA THR A 60 2.38 6.63 -5.94
C THR A 60 1.61 5.73 -6.90
N GLY A 61 0.46 6.19 -7.40
CA GLY A 61 -0.36 5.48 -8.39
C GLY A 61 -0.23 6.10 -9.78
N GLY A 62 -0.16 5.26 -10.81
CA GLY A 62 -0.20 5.67 -12.20
C GLY A 62 -1.58 6.17 -12.61
N LYS A 63 -1.62 7.13 -13.54
CA LYS A 63 -2.86 7.68 -14.08
C LYS A 63 -3.12 7.21 -15.52
N ARG A 64 -4.37 7.11 -15.90
CA ARG A 64 -4.75 6.85 -17.28
C ARG A 64 -4.45 8.09 -18.14
N PRO A 65 -3.82 7.92 -19.33
CA PRO A 65 -3.51 9.05 -20.21
C PRO A 65 -4.72 9.85 -20.67
N ASP A 66 -5.89 9.19 -20.78
CA ASP A 66 -7.16 9.78 -21.21
C ASP A 66 -7.97 10.42 -20.06
N MET A 67 -7.52 10.27 -18.81
CA MET A 67 -8.23 10.79 -17.65
C MET A 67 -7.91 12.27 -17.44
N LYS A 68 -8.96 13.10 -17.53
CA LYS A 68 -8.86 14.55 -17.33
C LYS A 68 -9.25 14.99 -15.93
N ASP A 69 -10.10 14.19 -15.26
CA ASP A 69 -10.59 14.51 -13.91
C ASP A 69 -9.77 13.79 -12.88
N PRO A 70 -8.99 14.51 -12.05
CA PRO A 70 -8.19 13.91 -10.96
C PRO A 70 -9.02 13.11 -9.95
N ALA A 71 -10.30 13.45 -9.77
CA ALA A 71 -11.21 12.73 -8.87
C ALA A 71 -11.47 11.27 -9.32
N GLY A 72 -11.19 10.95 -10.59
CA GLY A 72 -11.28 9.60 -11.14
C GLY A 72 -10.01 8.77 -10.97
N GLU A 73 -8.89 9.38 -10.57
CA GLU A 73 -7.62 8.69 -10.40
C GLU A 73 -7.64 7.69 -9.24
N ALA A 74 -6.74 6.74 -9.31
CA ALA A 74 -6.53 5.75 -8.28
C ALA A 74 -5.06 5.70 -7.87
N PHE A 75 -4.80 5.79 -6.57
CA PHE A 75 -3.56 5.28 -6.03
C PHE A 75 -3.56 3.75 -6.13
N SER A 76 -4.58 3.10 -5.54
CA SER A 76 -4.85 1.67 -5.73
C SER A 76 -6.26 1.31 -5.25
N SER A 77 -6.96 0.49 -6.03
CA SER A 77 -8.27 -0.08 -5.65
C SER A 77 -8.17 -1.30 -4.72
N GLY A 78 -6.96 -1.66 -4.26
CA GLY A 78 -6.74 -2.77 -3.33
C GLY A 78 -6.64 -4.13 -3.99
N GLY A 79 -6.80 -5.18 -3.20
CA GLY A 79 -6.62 -6.57 -3.63
C GLY A 79 -7.42 -6.95 -4.87
N TYR A 80 -6.79 -7.71 -5.75
CA TYR A 80 -7.36 -8.19 -7.00
C TYR A 80 -7.06 -9.67 -7.18
N PHE A 81 -8.11 -10.46 -7.19
CA PHE A 81 -8.02 -11.91 -7.30
C PHE A 81 -8.31 -12.34 -8.75
N ASN A 82 -7.26 -12.61 -9.51
CA ASN A 82 -7.36 -13.11 -10.88
C ASN A 82 -6.33 -14.24 -11.08
N LEU A 83 -6.81 -15.45 -11.32
CA LEU A 83 -5.95 -16.62 -11.53
C LEU A 83 -5.07 -16.48 -12.77
N ALA A 84 -5.54 -15.82 -13.83
CA ALA A 84 -4.75 -15.60 -15.03
C ALA A 84 -3.49 -14.75 -14.78
N ASP A 85 -3.56 -13.79 -13.86
CA ASP A 85 -2.39 -12.99 -13.47
C ASP A 85 -1.34 -13.84 -12.73
N LEU A 86 -1.78 -14.85 -11.99
CA LEU A 86 -0.91 -15.81 -11.31
C LEU A 86 -0.23 -16.76 -12.30
N GLU A 87 -1.00 -17.27 -13.26
CA GLU A 87 -0.50 -18.16 -14.32
C GLU A 87 0.54 -17.47 -15.20
N ALA A 88 0.41 -16.17 -15.42
CA ALA A 88 1.31 -15.35 -16.24
C ALA A 88 2.69 -15.09 -15.60
N LEU A 89 2.90 -15.43 -14.32
CA LEU A 89 4.20 -15.33 -13.68
C LEU A 89 5.14 -16.41 -14.20
N ASP A 90 6.42 -16.08 -14.34
CA ASP A 90 7.45 -17.05 -14.71
C ASP A 90 7.71 -18.08 -13.59
N GLU A 91 8.16 -19.26 -13.97
CA GLU A 91 8.36 -20.39 -13.03
C GLU A 91 9.42 -20.10 -11.96
N LYS A 92 10.42 -19.27 -12.27
CA LYS A 92 11.42 -18.87 -11.30
C LYS A 92 10.80 -18.00 -10.20
N THR A 93 10.02 -17.01 -10.57
CA THR A 93 9.29 -16.17 -9.61
C THR A 93 8.36 -17.00 -8.73
N LYS A 94 7.64 -17.96 -9.32
CA LYS A 94 6.77 -18.89 -8.58
C LYS A 94 7.57 -19.74 -7.58
N SER A 95 8.81 -20.15 -7.92
CA SER A 95 9.66 -20.96 -7.04
C SER A 95 10.37 -20.14 -5.96
N ASP A 96 10.72 -18.89 -6.27
CA ASP A 96 11.53 -18.06 -5.38
C ASP A 96 10.68 -17.31 -4.33
N ILE A 97 9.40 -17.16 -4.57
CA ILE A 97 8.48 -16.37 -3.73
C ILE A 97 7.30 -17.21 -3.29
N ASP A 98 7.00 -17.19 -2.00
CA ASP A 98 5.74 -17.69 -1.48
C ASP A 98 4.60 -16.74 -1.90
N LEU A 99 3.88 -17.12 -2.96
CA LEU A 99 2.81 -16.30 -3.53
C LEU A 99 1.59 -16.20 -2.62
N THR A 100 1.44 -17.10 -1.64
CA THR A 100 0.35 -17.05 -0.67
C THR A 100 0.62 -16.05 0.45
N ASP A 101 1.89 -15.67 0.63
CA ASP A 101 2.34 -14.78 1.72
C ASP A 101 3.02 -13.48 1.22
N ILE A 102 3.11 -13.28 -0.10
CA ILE A 102 3.86 -12.15 -0.68
C ILE A 102 3.35 -10.78 -0.20
N ALA A 103 2.03 -10.58 -0.18
CA ALA A 103 1.43 -9.31 0.23
C ALA A 103 1.49 -9.13 1.74
N GLN A 104 0.95 -10.12 2.44
CA GLN A 104 0.60 -10.01 3.84
C GLN A 104 1.84 -9.93 4.74
N LYS A 105 2.88 -10.69 4.44
CA LYS A 105 4.04 -10.75 5.33
C LYS A 105 5.34 -10.31 4.66
N ARG A 106 5.70 -10.90 3.54
CA ARG A 106 7.01 -10.65 2.92
C ARG A 106 7.20 -9.20 2.48
N LEU A 107 6.27 -8.66 1.70
CA LEU A 107 6.34 -7.27 1.25
C LEU A 107 6.21 -6.30 2.43
N CYS A 108 5.26 -6.54 3.34
CA CYS A 108 5.04 -5.70 4.50
C CYS A 108 6.30 -5.63 5.40
N LEU A 109 6.90 -6.76 5.73
CA LEU A 109 8.12 -6.79 6.55
C LEU A 109 9.32 -6.16 5.83
N LYS A 110 9.46 -6.39 4.52
CA LYS A 110 10.53 -5.77 3.73
C LYS A 110 10.42 -4.25 3.72
N LEU A 111 9.22 -3.73 3.51
CA LEU A 111 8.93 -2.30 3.59
C LEU A 111 9.13 -1.73 5.00
N TRP A 112 8.70 -2.45 6.03
CA TRP A 112 8.87 -2.05 7.43
C TRP A 112 10.34 -1.97 7.84
N GLN A 113 11.17 -2.87 7.33
CA GLN A 113 12.60 -2.96 7.64
C GLN A 113 13.47 -2.07 6.75
N LEU A 114 12.95 -1.56 5.64
CA LEU A 114 13.69 -0.66 4.77
C LEU A 114 14.14 0.57 5.56
N ASP A 115 15.44 0.78 5.66
CA ASP A 115 16.01 1.86 6.46
C ASP A 115 16.04 3.23 5.76
N LYS A 116 15.71 3.26 4.46
CA LYS A 116 15.57 4.50 3.67
C LYS A 116 14.21 5.12 3.91
N PRO A 117 14.09 6.45 3.94
CA PRO A 117 12.80 7.13 4.02
C PRO A 117 11.85 6.71 2.90
N VAL A 118 10.59 6.47 3.25
CA VAL A 118 9.50 6.14 2.32
C VAL A 118 8.40 7.19 2.44
N ILE A 119 8.03 7.81 1.34
CA ILE A 119 6.92 8.76 1.26
C ILE A 119 5.82 8.18 0.37
N ALA A 120 4.61 8.11 0.86
CA ALA A 120 3.45 7.79 0.03
C ALA A 120 2.79 9.08 -0.47
N ALA A 121 2.64 9.19 -1.79
CA ALA A 121 1.91 10.25 -2.47
C ALA A 121 0.61 9.69 -3.04
N ILE A 122 -0.48 9.78 -2.26
CA ILE A 122 -1.78 9.19 -2.59
C ILE A 122 -2.53 10.13 -3.53
N ASN A 123 -2.41 9.88 -4.84
CA ASN A 123 -2.96 10.76 -5.89
C ASN A 123 -4.46 10.57 -6.15
N GLY A 124 -5.07 9.48 -5.69
CA GLY A 124 -6.47 9.18 -5.95
C GLY A 124 -7.05 8.21 -4.93
N LEU A 125 -8.13 7.50 -5.31
CA LEU A 125 -8.74 6.52 -4.40
C LEU A 125 -7.73 5.48 -3.90
N ALA A 126 -7.84 5.13 -2.61
CA ALA A 126 -7.05 4.07 -2.00
C ALA A 126 -7.97 3.15 -1.17
N ILE A 127 -8.10 1.88 -1.58
CA ILE A 127 -9.07 0.95 -1.00
C ILE A 127 -8.36 -0.28 -0.44
N GLY A 128 -8.72 -0.71 0.77
CA GLY A 128 -8.12 -1.89 1.41
C GLY A 128 -6.60 -1.84 1.41
N GLY A 129 -5.94 -2.84 0.80
CA GLY A 129 -4.48 -2.90 0.60
C GLY A 129 -3.88 -1.65 -0.02
N GLY A 130 -4.65 -0.92 -0.86
CA GLY A 130 -4.23 0.35 -1.42
C GLY A 130 -3.95 1.44 -0.38
N PHE A 131 -4.54 1.35 0.81
CA PHE A 131 -4.22 2.25 1.92
C PHE A 131 -3.39 1.56 3.01
N THR A 132 -3.61 0.28 3.25
CA THR A 132 -2.86 -0.41 4.32
C THR A 132 -1.39 -0.62 3.97
N ILE A 133 -1.00 -0.68 2.67
CA ILE A 133 0.43 -0.64 2.28
C ILE A 133 1.07 0.70 2.68
N PRO A 134 0.59 1.89 2.27
CA PRO A 134 1.11 3.16 2.77
C PRO A 134 1.15 3.24 4.29
N LEU A 135 0.10 2.78 4.96
CA LEU A 135 0.01 2.78 6.42
C LEU A 135 1.11 1.95 7.09
N ALA A 136 1.48 0.82 6.47
CA ALA A 136 2.51 -0.08 6.98
C ALA A 136 3.94 0.38 6.68
N CYS A 137 4.17 1.10 5.58
CA CYS A 137 5.52 1.33 5.10
C CYS A 137 5.95 2.80 5.04
N ALA A 138 5.02 3.74 4.89
CA ALA A 138 5.39 5.12 4.65
C ALA A 138 5.74 5.83 5.96
N ASP A 139 6.87 6.54 5.96
CA ASP A 139 7.27 7.43 7.04
C ASP A 139 6.46 8.73 7.02
N LEU A 140 6.06 9.16 5.81
CA LEU A 140 5.19 10.32 5.59
C LEU A 140 4.14 9.96 4.52
N ILE A 141 2.90 10.35 4.75
CA ILE A 141 1.79 10.14 3.82
C ILE A 141 1.19 11.49 3.43
N TYR A 142 1.28 11.81 2.14
CA TYR A 142 0.64 12.97 1.53
C TYR A 142 -0.49 12.51 0.62
N ILE A 143 -1.57 13.27 0.58
CA ILE A 143 -2.77 12.89 -0.15
C ILE A 143 -3.34 14.05 -0.96
N SER A 144 -3.78 13.77 -2.18
CA SER A 144 -4.51 14.73 -3.01
C SER A 144 -5.85 15.08 -2.37
N GLU A 145 -6.28 16.34 -2.51
CA GLU A 145 -7.59 16.83 -2.06
C GLU A 145 -8.76 16.06 -2.69
N HIS A 146 -8.58 15.49 -3.89
CA HIS A 146 -9.58 14.68 -4.59
C HIS A 146 -9.59 13.20 -4.15
N ALA A 147 -8.57 12.77 -3.44
CA ALA A 147 -8.44 11.38 -3.02
C ALA A 147 -9.35 11.04 -1.84
N TRP A 148 -9.61 9.76 -1.69
CA TRP A 148 -10.38 9.21 -0.60
C TRP A 148 -9.96 7.78 -0.29
N VAL A 149 -10.23 7.35 0.94
CA VAL A 149 -9.90 6.02 1.43
C VAL A 149 -11.16 5.26 1.83
N LYS A 150 -11.15 3.96 1.60
CA LYS A 150 -12.16 3.02 2.09
C LYS A 150 -11.48 1.73 2.56
N LEU A 151 -11.87 1.21 3.73
CA LEU A 151 -11.37 -0.04 4.28
C LEU A 151 -12.52 -1.06 4.39
N PRO A 152 -12.99 -1.62 3.27
CA PRO A 152 -14.24 -2.38 3.20
C PRO A 152 -14.04 -3.87 3.52
N PHE A 153 -13.14 -4.23 4.44
CA PHE A 153 -12.80 -5.62 4.71
C PHE A 153 -14.02 -6.45 5.09
N LEU A 154 -14.77 -6.03 6.11
CA LEU A 154 -15.94 -6.77 6.55
C LEU A 154 -17.07 -6.77 5.52
N ASN A 155 -17.20 -5.70 4.72
CA ASN A 155 -18.16 -5.65 3.60
C ASN A 155 -17.85 -6.69 2.50
N LEU A 156 -16.61 -7.20 2.48
CA LEU A 156 -16.16 -8.26 1.57
C LEU A 156 -16.03 -9.62 2.26
N GLY A 157 -16.50 -9.74 3.51
CA GLY A 157 -16.32 -10.96 4.29
C GLY A 157 -14.85 -11.26 4.62
N LEU A 158 -13.99 -10.24 4.67
CA LEU A 158 -12.55 -10.34 4.96
C LEU A 158 -12.21 -9.65 6.28
N ILE A 159 -11.02 -9.97 6.81
CA ILE A 159 -10.42 -9.23 7.92
C ILE A 159 -9.37 -8.24 7.40
N PRO A 160 -8.96 -7.23 8.21
CA PRO A 160 -7.84 -6.34 7.89
C PRO A 160 -6.54 -7.10 7.64
N GLU A 161 -5.64 -6.51 6.83
CA GLU A 161 -4.38 -7.09 6.39
C GLU A 161 -3.21 -6.09 6.51
N LEU A 162 -1.98 -6.54 6.21
CA LEU A 162 -0.76 -5.70 6.15
C LEU A 162 -0.44 -5.00 7.47
N ALA A 163 -0.60 -5.73 8.58
CA ALA A 163 -0.43 -5.27 9.96
C ALA A 163 -1.36 -4.10 10.35
N SER A 164 -2.37 -3.79 9.53
CA SER A 164 -3.28 -2.68 9.80
C SER A 164 -4.13 -2.90 11.04
N SER A 165 -4.43 -4.15 11.43
CA SER A 165 -5.12 -4.47 12.69
C SER A 165 -4.30 -4.06 13.92
N TYR A 166 -2.98 -4.04 13.80
CA TYR A 166 -2.06 -3.59 14.85
C TYR A 166 -1.76 -2.10 14.78
N LEU A 167 -1.52 -1.56 13.58
CA LEU A 167 -1.06 -0.19 13.39
C LEU A 167 -2.21 0.83 13.52
N LEU A 168 -3.35 0.59 12.86
CA LEU A 168 -4.43 1.56 12.82
C LEU A 168 -4.99 1.94 14.20
N PRO A 169 -5.23 0.98 15.14
CA PRO A 169 -5.67 1.34 16.49
C PRO A 169 -4.69 2.21 17.28
N ARG A 170 -3.39 2.13 16.95
CA ARG A 170 -2.35 2.95 17.57
C ARG A 170 -2.32 4.37 17.04
N LEU A 171 -2.71 4.55 15.79
CA LEU A 171 -2.78 5.87 15.15
C LEU A 171 -4.08 6.60 15.49
N VAL A 172 -5.24 5.92 15.45
CA VAL A 172 -6.55 6.57 15.59
C VAL A 172 -7.38 6.08 16.79
N ARG A 173 -6.81 5.28 17.68
CA ARG A 173 -7.46 4.60 18.81
C ARG A 173 -8.44 3.50 18.36
N PHE A 174 -8.77 2.56 19.30
CA PHE A 174 -9.51 1.34 18.98
C PHE A 174 -10.89 1.56 18.37
N GLN A 175 -11.69 2.49 18.91
CA GLN A 175 -13.05 2.71 18.43
C GLN A 175 -13.07 3.26 17.00
N ARG A 176 -12.16 4.18 16.69
CA ARG A 176 -12.01 4.73 15.33
C ARG A 176 -11.50 3.68 14.34
N ALA A 177 -10.53 2.86 14.74
CA ALA A 177 -10.04 1.78 13.91
C ALA A 177 -11.15 0.77 13.60
N LYS A 178 -11.95 0.38 14.62
CA LYS A 178 -13.11 -0.50 14.44
C LYS A 178 -14.16 0.12 13.52
N GLU A 179 -14.47 1.41 13.68
CA GLU A 179 -15.40 2.12 12.79
C GLU A 179 -14.92 2.05 11.33
N LEU A 180 -13.63 2.31 11.08
CA LEU A 180 -13.05 2.26 9.74
C LEU A 180 -13.10 0.86 9.12
N PHE A 181 -12.82 -0.19 9.90
CA PHE A 181 -12.81 -1.56 9.41
C PHE A 181 -14.21 -2.19 9.33
N PHE A 182 -15.06 -1.96 10.35
CA PHE A 182 -16.34 -2.67 10.48
C PHE A 182 -17.40 -2.05 9.58
N ILE A 183 -17.41 -0.73 9.46
CA ILE A 183 -18.39 -0.02 8.63
C ILE A 183 -17.86 0.14 7.21
N GLY A 184 -16.55 0.40 7.06
CA GLY A 184 -15.89 0.47 5.75
C GLY A 184 -16.43 1.58 4.85
N GLU A 185 -16.80 2.74 5.41
CA GLU A 185 -17.27 3.89 4.65
C GLU A 185 -16.13 4.65 3.97
N LYS A 186 -16.49 5.32 2.87
CA LYS A 186 -15.60 6.26 2.19
C LYS A 186 -15.24 7.44 3.09
N ARG A 187 -13.94 7.72 3.22
CA ARG A 187 -13.39 8.85 3.97
C ARG A 187 -12.62 9.77 3.04
N PRO A 188 -13.03 11.03 2.86
CA PRO A 188 -12.31 11.99 2.03
C PRO A 188 -10.97 12.39 2.66
N ALA A 189 -10.03 12.89 1.86
CA ALA A 189 -8.68 13.28 2.27
C ALA A 189 -8.65 14.15 3.53
N ARG A 190 -9.49 15.17 3.61
CA ARG A 190 -9.56 16.06 4.77
C ARG A 190 -9.89 15.32 6.05
N LYS A 191 -10.81 14.34 6.01
CA LYS A 191 -11.18 13.55 7.19
C LYS A 191 -10.01 12.67 7.67
N LEU A 192 -9.20 12.15 6.75
CA LEU A 192 -8.00 11.37 7.09
C LEU A 192 -6.95 12.24 7.78
N TYR A 193 -6.78 13.48 7.31
CA TYR A 193 -5.92 14.47 7.95
C TYR A 193 -6.40 14.79 9.38
N ASP A 194 -7.69 15.06 9.55
CA ASP A 194 -8.27 15.35 10.87
C ASP A 194 -8.15 14.17 11.85
N MET A 195 -8.05 12.94 11.32
CA MET A 195 -7.81 11.72 12.10
C MET A 195 -6.32 11.44 12.38
N GLY A 196 -5.40 12.19 11.78
CA GLY A 196 -3.96 11.98 11.90
C GLY A 196 -3.42 10.79 11.10
N LEU A 197 -4.16 10.34 10.06
CA LEU A 197 -3.74 9.22 9.20
C LEU A 197 -2.89 9.66 8.01
N VAL A 198 -2.88 10.93 7.68
CA VAL A 198 -2.04 11.53 6.64
C VAL A 198 -1.43 12.82 7.15
N ASN A 199 -0.22 13.14 6.69
CA ASN A 199 0.54 14.30 7.16
C ASN A 199 0.01 15.60 6.56
N GLN A 200 -0.48 15.58 5.30
CA GLN A 200 -1.01 16.77 4.65
C GLN A 200 -1.93 16.42 3.49
N VAL A 201 -2.95 17.26 3.27
CA VAL A 201 -3.79 17.28 2.07
C VAL A 201 -3.27 18.39 1.16
N LEU A 202 -3.07 18.08 -0.10
CA LEU A 202 -2.45 18.98 -1.09
C LEU A 202 -3.35 19.14 -2.31
N PRO A 203 -3.27 20.28 -3.01
CA PRO A 203 -3.77 20.40 -4.37
C PRO A 203 -3.18 19.27 -5.23
N HIS A 204 -3.99 18.70 -6.11
CA HIS A 204 -3.61 17.49 -6.83
C HIS A 204 -2.26 17.63 -7.57
N ASP A 205 -2.09 18.75 -8.29
CA ASP A 205 -0.89 18.98 -9.11
C ASP A 205 0.36 19.27 -8.26
N GLU A 206 0.19 19.64 -6.99
CA GLU A 206 1.29 19.91 -6.06
C GLU A 206 1.75 18.66 -5.30
N LEU A 207 0.95 17.58 -5.31
CA LEU A 207 1.20 16.40 -4.48
C LEU A 207 2.58 15.77 -4.73
N LEU A 208 2.89 15.41 -5.96
CA LEU A 208 4.16 14.73 -6.27
C LEU A 208 5.37 15.68 -6.16
N PRO A 209 5.32 16.93 -6.65
CA PRO A 209 6.35 17.91 -6.38
C PRO A 209 6.64 18.11 -4.90
N TYR A 210 5.61 18.23 -4.06
CA TYR A 210 5.75 18.37 -2.62
C TYR A 210 6.37 17.11 -1.98
N ALA A 211 5.93 15.92 -2.37
CA ALA A 211 6.52 14.67 -1.88
C ALA A 211 8.01 14.58 -2.19
N LYS A 212 8.43 14.98 -3.41
CA LYS A 212 9.86 15.07 -3.80
C LYS A 212 10.61 16.09 -2.95
N GLN A 213 10.05 17.28 -2.75
CA GLN A 213 10.64 18.29 -1.89
C GLN A 213 10.88 17.77 -0.47
N MET A 214 9.88 17.10 0.11
CA MET A 214 10.00 16.54 1.46
C MET A 214 10.99 15.37 1.54
N ALA A 215 11.09 14.55 0.49
CA ALA A 215 12.12 13.51 0.42
C ALA A 215 13.52 14.09 0.48
N LEU A 216 13.78 15.20 -0.26
CA LEU A 216 15.05 15.91 -0.24
C LEU A 216 15.42 16.48 1.13
N GLN A 217 14.43 16.83 1.97
CA GLN A 217 14.68 17.28 3.35
C GLN A 217 15.14 16.13 4.28
N LEU A 218 14.95 14.88 3.89
CA LEU A 218 15.32 13.70 4.68
C LEU A 218 16.67 13.10 4.27
N ILE A 219 17.22 13.51 3.11
CA ILE A 219 18.43 12.93 2.51
C ILE A 219 19.46 14.00 2.16
N PRO A 220 20.79 13.65 2.07
CA PRO A 220 21.81 14.61 1.66
C PRO A 220 21.55 15.17 0.25
N PRO A 221 21.94 16.45 -0.03
CA PRO A 221 22.69 17.33 0.87
C PRO A 221 21.82 18.15 1.83
N LEU A 222 20.49 18.19 1.66
CA LEU A 222 19.61 19.04 2.47
C LEU A 222 19.28 18.43 3.84
N GLY A 223 19.09 17.10 3.88
CA GLY A 223 18.72 16.37 5.09
C GLY A 223 19.86 15.56 5.69
N ALA A 224 19.79 15.37 7.00
CA ALA A 224 20.73 14.53 7.75
C ALA A 224 20.37 13.02 7.59
N GLY A 225 20.63 12.45 6.40
CA GLY A 225 20.18 11.10 6.03
C GLY A 225 20.56 10.00 7.02
N LEU A 226 21.75 10.06 7.64
CA LEU A 226 22.11 9.11 8.70
C LEU A 226 21.19 9.24 9.91
N ALA A 227 20.90 10.46 10.34
CA ALA A 227 20.01 10.68 11.48
C ALA A 227 18.57 10.24 11.17
N ALA A 228 18.05 10.54 9.97
CA ALA A 228 16.73 10.09 9.53
C ALA A 228 16.62 8.57 9.54
N ARG A 229 17.62 7.86 8.98
CA ARG A 229 17.71 6.40 8.99
C ARG A 229 17.71 5.83 10.40
N LEU A 230 18.59 6.34 11.28
CA LEU A 230 18.70 5.85 12.65
C LEU A 230 17.45 6.14 13.49
N ALA A 231 16.80 7.30 13.26
CA ALA A 231 15.53 7.63 13.88
C ALA A 231 14.42 6.65 13.46
N LYS A 232 14.30 6.35 12.17
CA LYS A 232 13.38 5.34 11.65
C LYS A 232 13.64 3.97 12.29
N GLN A 233 14.90 3.52 12.31
CA GLN A 233 15.27 2.25 12.95
C GLN A 233 14.91 2.22 14.44
N ALA A 234 15.13 3.31 15.17
CA ALA A 234 14.79 3.40 16.60
C ALA A 234 13.28 3.28 16.85
N MET A 235 12.45 3.78 15.93
CA MET A 235 10.98 3.66 16.01
C MET A 235 10.47 2.29 15.55
N HIS A 236 11.07 1.68 14.51
CA HIS A 236 10.55 0.48 13.87
C HIS A 236 11.06 -0.82 14.52
N LYS A 237 12.37 -0.90 14.85
CA LYS A 237 12.98 -2.13 15.42
C LYS A 237 12.27 -2.66 16.67
N PRO A 238 11.88 -1.82 17.66
CA PRO A 238 11.19 -2.30 18.84
C PRO A 238 9.81 -2.92 18.57
N LEU A 239 9.22 -2.63 17.41
CA LEU A 239 7.88 -3.09 17.04
C LEU A 239 7.87 -4.28 16.10
N ILE A 240 9.05 -4.73 15.59
CA ILE A 240 9.12 -5.74 14.53
C ILE A 240 8.47 -7.08 14.93
N GLU A 241 8.67 -7.54 16.16
CA GLU A 241 8.06 -8.78 16.65
C GLU A 241 6.53 -8.67 16.73
N ALA A 242 6.03 -7.52 17.22
CA ALA A 242 4.60 -7.28 17.33
C ALA A 242 3.93 -7.13 15.95
N VAL A 243 4.59 -6.47 14.99
CA VAL A 243 4.14 -6.37 13.60
C VAL A 243 4.12 -7.75 12.94
N THR A 244 5.19 -8.54 13.09
CA THR A 244 5.27 -9.91 12.58
C THR A 244 4.13 -10.79 13.12
N ARG A 245 3.91 -10.74 14.44
CA ARG A 245 2.82 -11.48 15.08
C ARG A 245 1.45 -11.05 14.59
N ALA A 246 1.25 -9.75 14.37
CA ALA A 246 -0.01 -9.24 13.83
C ALA A 246 -0.26 -9.78 12.42
N LEU A 247 0.78 -9.80 11.56
CA LEU A 247 0.71 -10.38 10.22
C LEU A 247 0.38 -11.87 10.24
N ASP A 248 0.94 -12.64 11.19
CA ASP A 248 0.61 -14.06 11.34
C ASP A 248 -0.86 -14.27 11.71
N ILE A 249 -1.39 -13.47 12.65
CA ILE A 249 -2.80 -13.51 13.05
C ILE A 249 -3.73 -13.10 11.89
N GLU A 250 -3.36 -12.05 11.16
CA GLU A 250 -4.09 -11.58 9.98
C GLU A 250 -4.10 -12.64 8.87
N ASN A 251 -2.95 -13.29 8.60
CA ASN A 251 -2.86 -14.37 7.60
C ASN A 251 -3.76 -15.56 7.97
N GLU A 252 -3.73 -15.98 9.22
CA GLU A 252 -4.61 -17.05 9.69
C GLU A 252 -6.09 -16.69 9.50
N GLY A 253 -6.48 -15.47 9.89
CA GLY A 253 -7.83 -14.98 9.72
C GLY A 253 -8.23 -14.79 8.25
N LEU A 254 -7.32 -14.31 7.39
CA LEU A 254 -7.55 -14.21 5.95
C LEU A 254 -7.81 -15.56 5.31
N ASN A 255 -7.02 -16.58 5.67
CA ASN A 255 -7.20 -17.95 5.17
C ASN A 255 -8.59 -18.49 5.56
N GLN A 256 -9.03 -18.24 6.79
CA GLN A 256 -10.38 -18.64 7.25
C GLN A 256 -11.47 -17.89 6.50
N THR A 257 -11.33 -16.56 6.35
CA THR A 257 -12.36 -15.73 5.70
C THR A 257 -12.44 -15.97 4.19
N ILE A 258 -11.32 -16.15 3.48
CA ILE A 258 -11.32 -16.49 2.04
C ILE A 258 -11.99 -17.85 1.79
N ALA A 259 -11.87 -18.81 2.73
CA ALA A 259 -12.54 -20.11 2.63
C ALA A 259 -14.03 -20.04 2.97
N SER A 260 -14.52 -18.94 3.54
CA SER A 260 -15.92 -18.80 3.99
C SER A 260 -16.91 -18.61 2.83
N ALA A 261 -18.14 -19.03 3.05
CA ALA A 261 -19.24 -18.76 2.11
C ALA A 261 -19.53 -17.25 1.98
N ASP A 262 -19.30 -16.47 3.02
CA ASP A 262 -19.56 -15.04 3.04
C ASP A 262 -18.64 -14.26 2.10
N PHE A 263 -17.37 -14.65 2.00
CA PHE A 263 -16.44 -14.05 1.02
C PHE A 263 -16.90 -14.26 -0.42
N TRP A 264 -17.27 -15.49 -0.75
CA TRP A 264 -17.76 -15.83 -2.11
C TRP A 264 -19.10 -15.18 -2.42
N GLU A 265 -19.99 -15.06 -1.43
CA GLU A 265 -21.24 -14.30 -1.55
C GLU A 265 -20.96 -12.82 -1.83
N ALA A 266 -20.01 -12.19 -1.11
CA ALA A 266 -19.66 -10.79 -1.34
C ALA A 266 -19.13 -10.55 -2.77
N LEU A 267 -18.31 -11.46 -3.30
CA LEU A 267 -17.82 -11.39 -4.67
C LEU A 267 -18.94 -11.57 -5.71
N ALA A 268 -19.84 -12.54 -5.49
CA ALA A 268 -20.98 -12.80 -6.36
C ALA A 268 -21.95 -11.60 -6.36
N ALA A 269 -22.32 -11.09 -5.19
CA ALA A 269 -23.19 -9.95 -5.01
C ALA A 269 -22.65 -8.69 -5.71
N ARG A 270 -21.33 -8.44 -5.57
CA ARG A 270 -20.65 -7.33 -6.28
C ARG A 270 -20.72 -7.47 -7.80
N LYS A 271 -20.51 -8.67 -8.34
CA LYS A 271 -20.61 -8.96 -9.78
C LYS A 271 -22.04 -8.77 -10.28
N GLU A 272 -23.02 -9.18 -9.51
CA GLU A 272 -24.46 -9.10 -9.80
C GLU A 272 -25.06 -7.71 -9.46
N LYS A 273 -24.29 -6.82 -8.85
CA LYS A 273 -24.70 -5.47 -8.42
C LYS A 273 -25.90 -5.51 -7.44
N ARG A 274 -25.90 -6.46 -6.52
CA ARG A 274 -26.88 -6.60 -5.42
C ARG A 274 -26.19 -6.52 -4.06
N GLU A 275 -26.97 -6.37 -3.00
CA GLU A 275 -26.46 -6.49 -1.63
C GLU A 275 -26.14 -7.95 -1.29
N PRO A 276 -25.02 -8.22 -0.57
CA PRO A 276 -24.67 -9.55 -0.11
C PRO A 276 -25.60 -10.02 1.03
N VAL A 277 -25.81 -11.33 1.12
CA VAL A 277 -26.57 -11.97 2.21
C VAL A 277 -25.62 -12.88 2.98
N PHE A 278 -24.99 -12.35 4.01
CA PHE A 278 -24.04 -13.06 4.85
C PHE A 278 -24.72 -14.06 5.79
N LYS A 279 -24.03 -15.18 6.04
CA LYS A 279 -24.50 -16.27 6.91
C LYS A 279 -23.59 -16.50 8.11
N GLY A 280 -22.44 -15.82 8.18
CA GLY A 280 -21.45 -15.96 9.25
C GLY A 280 -20.68 -17.28 9.21
N LYS A 281 -20.50 -17.88 8.04
CA LYS A 281 -19.82 -19.18 7.88
C LYS A 281 -19.17 -19.34 6.52
#